data_f1ba2b6ff3e76cac23d49eb186a44f47
#
_entry.id   f1ba2b6ff3e76cac23d49eb186a44f47
#
_cell.length_a   1.000
_cell.length_b   1.000
_cell.length_c   1.000
_cell.angle_alpha   90.00
_cell.angle_beta   90.00
_cell.angle_gamma   90.00
#
_symmetry.space_group_name_H-M   'P 1'
#
loop_
_entity.id
_entity.type
_entity.pdbx_description
1 polymer ?
#
loop_
_entity_poly.entity_id
_entity_poly.type
_entity_poly.pdbx_seq_one_letter_code
_entity_poly.pdbx_strand_id
1 'polypeptide(L)'
;MATSFEAHEVDLHGHRAVYRVAGSGPTVVLIHGMINSSRHWQAVAERLAGSHRVVAPDLIGHGDSATPRGDHSLGAHAASIRDLLTTIGVERATIVGHSLGGGVAMQFFYQFPQRTERLVLISSGGLGRDVSPLLRGAALPGASPLLRLAAQRRLVDAIDAAGGRLRERGSSKGVYLEAVARALRPLQEPGSRRAFVQTLRAVIDVHGQHVSATDRLYLLGDMATLIVWGERDRTIPIAHGRAAQEAIPHCRFETLPRAAHFPHLEDPEGLATVLADFMATTAPVLIEDSDWAAVIAQQAKRRLRAVA
;
A
#
# COMPACT_ATOMS: atom_id res chain seq x y z
N MET A 1 -6.30 -24.89 -13.41
CA MET A 1 -7.03 -24.85 -12.14
C MET A 1 -6.93 -23.43 -11.61
N ALA A 2 -8.03 -22.79 -11.20
CA ALA A 2 -7.96 -21.47 -10.58
C ALA A 2 -7.18 -21.60 -9.28
N THR A 3 -6.10 -20.85 -9.14
CA THR A 3 -5.28 -20.87 -7.93
C THR A 3 -6.05 -20.15 -6.82
N SER A 4 -6.40 -20.88 -5.77
CA SER A 4 -7.17 -20.32 -4.63
C SER A 4 -6.33 -19.26 -3.93
N PHE A 5 -6.95 -18.12 -3.58
CA PHE A 5 -6.35 -17.07 -2.75
C PHE A 5 -6.87 -17.25 -1.33
N GLU A 6 -6.23 -18.15 -0.60
CA GLU A 6 -6.71 -18.68 0.67
C GLU A 6 -6.37 -17.77 1.86
N ALA A 7 -7.33 -17.66 2.79
CA ALA A 7 -7.14 -16.91 4.02
C ALA A 7 -6.50 -17.82 5.09
N HIS A 8 -5.49 -17.27 5.75
CA HIS A 8 -4.80 -17.85 6.89
C HIS A 8 -4.78 -16.85 8.04
N GLU A 9 -4.56 -17.35 9.25
CA GLU A 9 -4.39 -16.51 10.42
C GLU A 9 -3.20 -16.95 11.25
N VAL A 10 -2.63 -16.00 11.97
CA VAL A 10 -1.53 -16.21 12.89
C VAL A 10 -1.67 -15.26 14.07
N ASP A 11 -1.19 -15.69 15.24
CA ASP A 11 -1.05 -14.78 16.38
C ASP A 11 0.26 -14.01 16.26
N LEU A 12 0.16 -12.68 16.29
CA LEU A 12 1.31 -11.79 16.38
C LEU A 12 1.18 -10.97 17.67
N HIS A 13 1.99 -11.33 18.65
CA HIS A 13 2.05 -10.63 19.95
C HIS A 13 0.70 -10.55 20.69
N GLY A 14 -0.11 -11.63 20.64
CA GLY A 14 -1.44 -11.70 21.25
C GLY A 14 -2.55 -11.09 20.38
N HIS A 15 -2.27 -10.78 19.12
CA HIS A 15 -3.24 -10.22 18.18
C HIS A 15 -3.39 -11.10 16.96
N ARG A 16 -4.63 -11.44 16.61
CA ARG A 16 -4.94 -12.16 15.38
C ARG A 16 -4.57 -11.32 14.16
N ALA A 17 -3.64 -11.80 13.36
CA ALA A 17 -3.27 -11.25 12.06
C ALA A 17 -3.76 -12.20 10.95
N VAL A 18 -4.49 -11.65 9.98
CA VAL A 18 -5.01 -12.40 8.84
C VAL A 18 -4.20 -12.05 7.61
N TYR A 19 -3.92 -13.04 6.78
CA TYR A 19 -3.26 -12.87 5.50
C TYR A 19 -3.81 -13.87 4.48
N ARG A 20 -3.61 -13.57 3.19
CA ARG A 20 -4.01 -14.48 2.12
C ARG A 20 -2.80 -14.90 1.31
N VAL A 21 -2.85 -16.15 0.83
CA VAL A 21 -1.77 -16.74 0.04
C VAL A 21 -2.32 -17.36 -1.24
N ALA A 22 -1.58 -17.21 -2.33
CA ALA A 22 -1.78 -17.94 -3.57
C ALA A 22 -0.44 -18.26 -4.23
N GLY A 23 -0.39 -19.37 -4.96
CA GLY A 23 0.76 -19.74 -5.77
C GLY A 23 1.98 -20.23 -4.97
N SER A 24 3.10 -20.39 -5.69
CA SER A 24 4.39 -20.83 -5.16
C SER A 24 5.53 -20.18 -5.95
N GLY A 25 6.76 -20.21 -5.42
CA GLY A 25 7.93 -19.60 -6.04
C GLY A 25 8.43 -18.38 -5.29
N PRO A 26 9.12 -17.42 -5.96
CA PRO A 26 9.57 -16.18 -5.34
C PRO A 26 8.42 -15.42 -4.69
N THR A 27 8.64 -14.85 -3.51
CA THR A 27 7.56 -14.24 -2.75
C THR A 27 7.31 -12.79 -3.15
N VAL A 28 6.03 -12.45 -3.33
CA VAL A 28 5.53 -11.08 -3.54
C VAL A 28 4.57 -10.75 -2.41
N VAL A 29 4.84 -9.67 -1.68
CA VAL A 29 3.97 -9.18 -0.60
C VAL A 29 3.13 -8.01 -1.11
N LEU A 30 1.80 -8.12 -1.07
CA LEU A 30 0.87 -7.11 -1.54
C LEU A 30 0.22 -6.39 -0.36
N ILE A 31 0.66 -5.14 -0.09
CA ILE A 31 0.21 -4.32 1.03
C ILE A 31 -0.91 -3.39 0.57
N HIS A 32 -2.08 -3.54 1.17
CA HIS A 32 -3.26 -2.75 0.82
C HIS A 32 -3.21 -1.31 1.37
N GLY A 33 -4.06 -0.44 0.80
CA GLY A 33 -4.25 0.93 1.26
C GLY A 33 -5.17 1.06 2.48
N MET A 34 -5.38 2.30 2.89
CA MET A 34 -6.24 2.64 4.04
C MET A 34 -7.68 2.14 3.84
N ILE A 35 -8.31 1.61 4.89
CA ILE A 35 -9.67 1.05 4.90
C ILE A 35 -9.88 -0.12 3.91
N ASN A 36 -8.81 -0.67 3.35
CA ASN A 36 -8.84 -1.82 2.46
C ASN A 36 -8.50 -3.12 3.22
N SER A 37 -8.36 -4.19 2.48
CA SER A 37 -7.96 -5.50 2.97
C SER A 37 -7.23 -6.30 1.90
N SER A 38 -6.62 -7.40 2.28
CA SER A 38 -6.00 -8.38 1.37
C SER A 38 -6.94 -8.86 0.25
N ARG A 39 -8.26 -8.92 0.51
CA ARG A 39 -9.28 -9.34 -0.47
C ARG A 39 -9.28 -8.51 -1.75
N HIS A 40 -8.87 -7.23 -1.67
CA HIS A 40 -8.83 -6.34 -2.83
C HIS A 40 -7.73 -6.70 -3.83
N TRP A 41 -6.77 -7.53 -3.42
CA TRP A 41 -5.71 -8.02 -4.27
C TRP A 41 -6.05 -9.30 -5.04
N GLN A 42 -7.23 -9.90 -4.82
CA GLN A 42 -7.58 -11.23 -5.36
C GLN A 42 -7.31 -11.34 -6.87
N ALA A 43 -7.82 -10.42 -7.66
CA ALA A 43 -7.69 -10.49 -9.12
C ALA A 43 -6.23 -10.35 -9.61
N VAL A 44 -5.40 -9.58 -8.91
CA VAL A 44 -3.96 -9.46 -9.18
C VAL A 44 -3.22 -10.70 -8.68
N ALA A 45 -3.54 -11.17 -7.47
CA ALA A 45 -2.91 -12.34 -6.86
C ALA A 45 -3.09 -13.60 -7.69
N GLU A 46 -4.31 -13.86 -8.18
CA GLU A 46 -4.62 -15.01 -9.03
C GLU A 46 -3.80 -15.04 -10.34
N ARG A 47 -3.48 -13.86 -10.89
CA ARG A 47 -2.65 -13.74 -12.10
C ARG A 47 -1.17 -13.95 -11.81
N LEU A 48 -0.67 -13.49 -10.66
CA LEU A 48 0.74 -13.66 -10.27
C LEU A 48 1.02 -15.06 -9.73
N ALA A 49 0.01 -15.76 -9.22
CA ALA A 49 0.13 -17.06 -8.56
C ALA A 49 0.67 -18.18 -9.46
N GLY A 50 0.63 -18.01 -10.79
CA GLY A 50 1.22 -18.96 -11.75
C GLY A 50 2.74 -19.04 -11.69
N SER A 51 3.41 -18.00 -11.18
CA SER A 51 4.88 -17.90 -11.15
C SER A 51 5.45 -17.41 -9.81
N HIS A 52 4.60 -16.94 -8.90
CA HIS A 52 5.02 -16.34 -7.63
C HIS A 52 4.17 -16.84 -6.46
N ARG A 53 4.77 -16.91 -5.28
CA ARG A 53 4.04 -17.00 -4.02
C ARG A 53 3.58 -15.62 -3.63
N VAL A 54 2.28 -15.34 -3.75
CA VAL A 54 1.68 -14.07 -3.34
C VAL A 54 1.26 -14.16 -1.89
N VAL A 55 1.66 -13.19 -1.07
CA VAL A 55 1.26 -13.03 0.33
C VAL A 55 0.62 -11.64 0.49
N ALA A 56 -0.63 -11.58 0.89
CA ALA A 56 -1.32 -10.30 1.12
C ALA A 56 -1.82 -10.24 2.57
N PRO A 57 -1.16 -9.48 3.45
CA PRO A 57 -1.63 -9.27 4.82
C PRO A 57 -2.82 -8.32 4.87
N ASP A 58 -3.72 -8.56 5.82
CA ASP A 58 -4.57 -7.51 6.38
C ASP A 58 -3.78 -6.78 7.45
N LEU A 59 -3.50 -5.50 7.24
CA LEU A 59 -2.79 -4.69 8.23
C LEU A 59 -3.54 -4.69 9.57
N ILE A 60 -2.83 -4.71 10.69
CA ILE A 60 -3.45 -4.61 12.02
C ILE A 60 -4.34 -3.36 12.07
N GLY A 61 -5.58 -3.54 12.52
CA GLY A 61 -6.60 -2.48 12.46
C GLY A 61 -7.46 -2.48 11.19
N HIS A 62 -7.17 -3.34 10.21
CA HIS A 62 -7.84 -3.41 8.91
C HIS A 62 -8.27 -4.83 8.56
N GLY A 63 -9.19 -4.94 7.60
CA GLY A 63 -9.66 -6.22 7.10
C GLY A 63 -10.21 -7.14 8.18
N ASP A 64 -9.78 -8.38 8.16
CA ASP A 64 -10.14 -9.42 9.13
C ASP A 64 -9.12 -9.52 10.29
N SER A 65 -8.05 -8.72 10.29
CA SER A 65 -7.08 -8.65 11.38
C SER A 65 -7.65 -7.93 12.60
N ALA A 66 -7.08 -8.22 13.77
CA ALA A 66 -7.48 -7.58 15.03
C ALA A 66 -7.35 -6.05 14.98
N THR A 67 -8.20 -5.36 15.77
CA THR A 67 -8.21 -3.89 15.88
C THR A 67 -7.82 -3.45 17.31
N PRO A 68 -6.59 -3.76 17.76
CA PRO A 68 -6.16 -3.41 19.11
C PRO A 68 -6.10 -1.88 19.31
N ARG A 69 -6.02 -1.47 20.56
CA ARG A 69 -5.55 -0.14 20.90
C ARG A 69 -4.02 -0.16 20.87
N GLY A 70 -3.41 0.74 20.13
CA GLY A 70 -1.95 0.74 20.02
C GLY A 70 -1.44 1.68 18.93
N ASP A 71 -0.21 1.47 18.52
CA ASP A 71 0.43 2.22 17.46
C ASP A 71 -0.02 1.72 16.08
N HIS A 72 -0.53 2.63 15.25
CA HIS A 72 -0.93 2.39 13.87
C HIS A 72 -0.09 3.25 12.89
N SER A 73 1.13 3.59 13.28
CA SER A 73 2.09 4.27 12.41
C SER A 73 2.58 3.36 11.27
N LEU A 74 3.20 3.97 10.24
CA LEU A 74 3.84 3.22 9.16
C LEU A 74 4.91 2.25 9.71
N GLY A 75 5.65 2.67 10.75
CA GLY A 75 6.67 1.85 11.39
C GLY A 75 6.09 0.62 12.08
N ALA A 76 4.98 0.77 12.81
CA ALA A 76 4.30 -0.34 13.45
C ALA A 76 3.73 -1.34 12.43
N HIS A 77 3.14 -0.85 11.34
CA HIS A 77 2.68 -1.72 10.24
C HIS A 77 3.84 -2.45 9.57
N ALA A 78 4.97 -1.78 9.30
CA ALA A 78 6.15 -2.40 8.72
C ALA A 78 6.73 -3.50 9.63
N ALA A 79 6.81 -3.25 10.94
CA ALA A 79 7.25 -4.24 11.92
C ALA A 79 6.31 -5.45 11.96
N SER A 80 4.98 -5.22 11.95
CA SER A 80 3.99 -6.30 11.91
C SER A 80 4.11 -7.18 10.65
N ILE A 81 4.40 -6.58 9.49
CA ILE A 81 4.66 -7.32 8.25
C ILE A 81 5.95 -8.15 8.40
N ARG A 82 7.04 -7.57 8.97
CA ARG A 82 8.28 -8.31 9.24
C ARG A 82 8.01 -9.54 10.11
N ASP A 83 7.21 -9.38 11.17
CA ASP A 83 6.89 -10.47 12.10
C ASP A 83 6.05 -11.54 11.43
N LEU A 84 5.05 -11.16 10.62
CA LEU A 84 4.29 -12.09 9.80
C LEU A 84 5.20 -12.90 8.88
N LEU A 85 6.04 -12.23 8.09
CA LEU A 85 6.94 -12.88 7.13
C LEU A 85 7.91 -13.84 7.84
N THR A 86 8.41 -13.47 9.02
CA THR A 86 9.25 -14.32 9.86
C THR A 86 8.49 -15.57 10.30
N THR A 87 7.25 -15.41 10.78
CA THR A 87 6.42 -16.52 11.26
C THR A 87 6.08 -17.53 10.17
N ILE A 88 5.88 -17.05 8.91
CA ILE A 88 5.54 -17.93 7.78
C ILE A 88 6.76 -18.38 6.95
N GLY A 89 7.98 -18.15 7.48
CA GLY A 89 9.23 -18.60 6.88
C GLY A 89 9.63 -17.89 5.60
N VAL A 90 9.26 -16.61 5.44
CA VAL A 90 9.66 -15.77 4.31
C VAL A 90 10.80 -14.86 4.74
N GLU A 91 11.99 -15.09 4.23
CA GLU A 91 13.17 -14.29 4.54
C GLU A 91 13.21 -12.98 3.74
N ARG A 92 12.92 -13.06 2.44
CA ARG A 92 12.99 -11.93 1.49
C ARG A 92 11.79 -11.95 0.56
N ALA A 93 11.42 -10.78 0.06
CA ALA A 93 10.30 -10.67 -0.88
C ALA A 93 10.39 -9.40 -1.75
N THR A 94 9.71 -9.43 -2.88
CA THR A 94 9.29 -8.21 -3.58
C THR A 94 8.16 -7.56 -2.78
N ILE A 95 8.36 -6.32 -2.36
CA ILE A 95 7.38 -5.57 -1.54
C ILE A 95 6.59 -4.62 -2.43
N VAL A 96 5.29 -4.83 -2.49
CA VAL A 96 4.35 -4.04 -3.30
C VAL A 96 3.37 -3.34 -2.38
N GLY A 97 3.25 -2.03 -2.46
CA GLY A 97 2.33 -1.27 -1.61
C GLY A 97 1.45 -0.30 -2.39
N HIS A 98 0.15 -0.30 -2.08
CA HIS A 98 -0.82 0.62 -2.64
C HIS A 98 -1.19 1.72 -1.65
N SER A 99 -1.18 2.99 -2.05
CA SER A 99 -1.63 4.13 -1.24
C SER A 99 -0.92 4.18 0.12
N LEU A 100 -1.61 4.06 1.25
CA LEU A 100 -1.02 3.87 2.58
C LEU A 100 0.00 2.72 2.57
N GLY A 101 -0.35 1.60 1.94
CA GLY A 101 0.54 0.44 1.83
C GLY A 101 1.85 0.76 1.10
N GLY A 102 1.87 1.75 0.21
CA GLY A 102 3.10 2.26 -0.40
C GLY A 102 4.01 2.96 0.62
N GLY A 103 3.42 3.78 1.50
CA GLY A 103 4.14 4.35 2.64
C GLY A 103 4.68 3.28 3.60
N VAL A 104 3.86 2.23 3.86
CA VAL A 104 4.31 1.08 4.66
C VAL A 104 5.42 0.30 3.96
N ALA A 105 5.34 0.10 2.64
CA ALA A 105 6.37 -0.58 1.85
C ALA A 105 7.72 0.16 1.89
N MET A 106 7.71 1.48 1.74
CA MET A 106 8.92 2.31 1.91
C MET A 106 9.46 2.22 3.33
N GLN A 107 8.59 2.29 4.34
CA GLN A 107 8.99 2.18 5.73
C GLN A 107 9.55 0.78 6.06
N PHE A 108 8.97 -0.29 5.46
CA PHE A 108 9.51 -1.65 5.57
C PHE A 108 10.92 -1.73 5.00
N PHE A 109 11.13 -1.18 3.80
CA PHE A 109 12.46 -1.12 3.20
C PHE A 109 13.46 -0.35 4.08
N TYR A 110 13.08 0.79 4.65
CA TYR A 110 13.98 1.58 5.50
C TYR A 110 14.36 0.88 6.80
N GLN A 111 13.46 0.06 7.35
CA GLN A 111 13.72 -0.68 8.59
C GLN A 111 14.38 -2.03 8.35
N PHE A 112 14.08 -2.68 7.23
CA PHE A 112 14.48 -4.05 6.91
C PHE A 112 14.98 -4.17 5.47
N PRO A 113 16.01 -3.39 5.05
CA PRO A 113 16.47 -3.37 3.66
C PRO A 113 16.92 -4.74 3.18
N GLN A 114 17.55 -5.54 4.04
CA GLN A 114 18.02 -6.89 3.75
C GLN A 114 16.88 -7.88 3.43
N ARG A 115 15.63 -7.53 3.74
CA ARG A 115 14.44 -8.36 3.47
C ARG A 115 13.68 -7.97 2.20
N THR A 116 14.11 -6.90 1.53
CA THR A 116 13.46 -6.36 0.33
C THR A 116 14.28 -6.68 -0.90
N GLU A 117 13.70 -7.43 -1.83
CA GLU A 117 14.35 -7.78 -3.11
C GLU A 117 14.06 -6.73 -4.20
N ARG A 118 12.85 -6.20 -4.20
CA ARG A 118 12.35 -5.15 -5.11
C ARG A 118 11.30 -4.34 -4.39
N LEU A 119 11.14 -3.08 -4.78
CA LEU A 119 10.12 -2.20 -4.23
C LEU A 119 9.15 -1.74 -5.33
N VAL A 120 7.86 -1.89 -5.09
CA VAL A 120 6.82 -1.40 -6.00
C VAL A 120 5.83 -0.50 -5.25
N LEU A 121 5.64 0.71 -5.77
CA LEU A 121 4.80 1.75 -5.21
C LEU A 121 3.64 2.06 -6.15
N ILE A 122 2.41 1.75 -5.73
CA ILE A 122 1.20 1.92 -6.55
C ILE A 122 0.36 3.06 -5.98
N SER A 123 0.18 4.16 -6.72
CA SER A 123 -0.56 5.35 -6.26
C SER A 123 -0.22 5.71 -4.80
N SER A 124 1.09 5.72 -4.50
CA SER A 124 1.64 5.65 -3.14
C SER A 124 1.45 6.94 -2.35
N GLY A 125 1.11 6.80 -1.06
CA GLY A 125 1.31 7.85 -0.07
C GLY A 125 2.80 8.06 0.25
N GLY A 126 3.13 9.22 0.84
CA GLY A 126 4.48 9.54 1.30
C GLY A 126 5.45 10.10 0.24
N LEU A 127 5.01 10.28 -1.02
CA LEU A 127 5.83 10.83 -2.11
C LEU A 127 5.55 12.32 -2.39
N GLY A 128 4.74 12.96 -1.59
CA GLY A 128 4.40 14.37 -1.69
C GLY A 128 3.33 14.75 -0.69
N ARG A 129 3.01 16.04 -0.61
CA ARG A 129 2.13 16.57 0.43
C ARG A 129 0.64 16.49 0.07
N ASP A 130 0.31 16.66 -1.21
CA ASP A 130 -1.08 16.79 -1.62
C ASP A 130 -1.85 15.48 -1.49
N VAL A 131 -3.06 15.58 -0.99
CA VAL A 131 -4.02 14.48 -0.86
C VAL A 131 -5.44 15.04 -0.88
N SER A 132 -6.40 14.21 -1.27
CA SER A 132 -7.81 14.55 -1.34
C SER A 132 -8.30 15.36 -0.11
N PRO A 133 -9.02 16.47 -0.31
CA PRO A 133 -9.64 17.25 0.79
C PRO A 133 -10.52 16.41 1.71
N LEU A 134 -11.14 15.34 1.18
CA LEU A 134 -11.96 14.42 1.96
C LEU A 134 -11.13 13.70 3.04
N LEU A 135 -9.93 13.23 2.70
CA LEU A 135 -9.04 12.58 3.67
C LEU A 135 -8.51 13.58 4.70
N ARG A 136 -8.19 14.82 4.28
CA ARG A 136 -7.81 15.90 5.21
C ARG A 136 -8.93 16.20 6.20
N GLY A 137 -10.17 16.30 5.71
CA GLY A 137 -11.34 16.49 6.56
C GLY A 137 -11.59 15.35 7.55
N ALA A 138 -11.36 14.10 7.12
CA ALA A 138 -11.49 12.91 7.98
C ALA A 138 -10.41 12.83 9.09
N ALA A 139 -9.27 13.50 8.92
CA ALA A 139 -8.22 13.60 9.93
C ALA A 139 -8.51 14.60 11.06
N LEU A 140 -9.48 15.51 10.86
CA LEU A 140 -9.82 16.55 11.83
C LEU A 140 -10.29 15.97 13.18
N PRO A 141 -10.00 16.66 14.30
CA PRO A 141 -10.64 16.36 15.57
C PRO A 141 -12.18 16.40 15.42
N GLY A 142 -12.88 15.41 15.98
CA GLY A 142 -14.33 15.33 15.89
C GLY A 142 -14.89 14.70 14.60
N ALA A 143 -14.06 14.28 13.63
CA ALA A 143 -14.55 13.64 12.39
C ALA A 143 -15.19 12.25 12.61
N SER A 144 -14.89 11.56 13.73
CA SER A 144 -15.41 10.21 13.99
C SER A 144 -16.94 10.05 13.93
N PRO A 145 -17.78 10.97 14.46
CA PRO A 145 -19.23 10.92 14.28
C PRO A 145 -19.66 11.03 12.82
N LEU A 146 -19.00 11.92 12.04
CA LEU A 146 -19.31 12.07 10.60
C LEU A 146 -18.93 10.83 9.81
N LEU A 147 -17.80 10.20 10.14
CA LEU A 147 -17.39 8.92 9.55
C LEU A 147 -18.39 7.82 9.88
N ARG A 148 -18.91 7.76 11.11
CA ARG A 148 -19.98 6.82 11.49
C ARG A 148 -21.26 7.06 10.67
N LEU A 149 -21.62 8.33 10.44
CA LEU A 149 -22.77 8.69 9.62
C LEU A 149 -22.56 8.29 8.15
N ALA A 150 -21.39 8.59 7.58
CA ALA A 150 -21.02 8.20 6.21
C ALA A 150 -20.97 6.67 6.02
N ALA A 151 -20.64 5.94 7.07
CA ALA A 151 -20.60 4.47 7.07
C ALA A 151 -21.97 3.82 7.33
N GLN A 152 -23.07 4.57 7.46
CA GLN A 152 -24.39 3.99 7.66
C GLN A 152 -24.73 2.99 6.56
N ARG A 153 -25.20 1.78 6.96
CA ARG A 153 -25.45 0.66 6.06
C ARG A 153 -26.29 1.07 4.83
N ARG A 154 -27.40 1.78 5.05
CA ARG A 154 -28.29 2.23 3.96
C ARG A 154 -27.58 3.11 2.93
N LEU A 155 -26.71 4.02 3.41
CA LEU A 155 -25.94 4.91 2.53
C LEU A 155 -24.87 4.14 1.75
N VAL A 156 -24.13 3.28 2.44
CA VAL A 156 -23.10 2.43 1.84
C VAL A 156 -23.70 1.49 0.80
N ASP A 157 -24.83 0.83 1.11
CA ASP A 157 -25.54 -0.05 0.17
C ASP A 157 -26.09 0.72 -1.04
N ALA A 158 -26.53 1.97 -0.86
CA ALA A 158 -26.96 2.82 -1.98
C ALA A 158 -25.78 3.21 -2.89
N ILE A 159 -24.61 3.52 -2.31
CA ILE A 159 -23.37 3.82 -3.08
C ILE A 159 -22.93 2.57 -3.85
N ASP A 160 -22.93 1.40 -3.20
CA ASP A 160 -22.57 0.13 -3.80
C ASP A 160 -23.49 -0.23 -4.98
N ALA A 161 -24.80 -0.12 -4.79
CA ALA A 161 -25.79 -0.35 -5.84
C ALA A 161 -25.67 0.64 -7.02
N ALA A 162 -25.38 1.92 -6.75
CA ALA A 162 -25.12 2.91 -7.78
C ALA A 162 -23.82 2.56 -8.56
N GLY A 163 -22.79 2.11 -7.84
CA GLY A 163 -21.55 1.63 -8.40
C GLY A 163 -21.77 0.45 -9.35
N GLY A 164 -22.51 -0.57 -8.90
CA GLY A 164 -22.85 -1.75 -9.71
C GLY A 164 -23.54 -1.40 -11.02
N ARG A 165 -24.56 -0.54 -10.96
CA ARG A 165 -25.29 -0.07 -12.17
C ARG A 165 -24.39 0.67 -13.17
N LEU A 166 -23.44 1.48 -12.66
CA LEU A 166 -22.49 2.20 -13.51
C LEU A 166 -21.44 1.25 -14.11
N ARG A 167 -20.98 0.25 -13.34
CA ARG A 167 -20.04 -0.76 -13.80
C ARG A 167 -20.66 -1.63 -14.91
N GLU A 168 -21.93 -2.06 -14.77
CA GLU A 168 -22.67 -2.79 -15.78
C GLU A 168 -22.80 -2.01 -17.11
N ARG A 169 -22.79 -0.68 -17.04
CA ARG A 169 -22.75 0.22 -18.20
C ARG A 169 -21.34 0.50 -18.72
N GLY A 170 -20.32 -0.26 -18.25
CA GLY A 170 -18.92 -0.10 -18.67
C GLY A 170 -18.20 1.11 -18.09
N SER A 171 -18.75 1.76 -17.06
CA SER A 171 -18.12 2.95 -16.48
C SER A 171 -17.11 2.59 -15.38
N SER A 172 -15.86 3.05 -15.52
CA SER A 172 -14.84 2.94 -14.48
C SER A 172 -15.22 3.64 -13.15
N LYS A 173 -16.11 4.65 -13.21
CA LYS A 173 -16.68 5.29 -12.01
C LYS A 173 -17.46 4.31 -11.15
N GLY A 174 -18.04 3.28 -11.75
CA GLY A 174 -18.76 2.22 -11.04
C GLY A 174 -17.84 1.45 -10.11
N VAL A 175 -16.70 0.99 -10.64
CA VAL A 175 -15.67 0.27 -9.85
C VAL A 175 -15.16 1.14 -8.68
N TYR A 176 -14.92 2.43 -8.94
CA TYR A 176 -14.50 3.37 -7.90
C TYR A 176 -15.54 3.51 -6.78
N LEU A 177 -16.83 3.64 -7.11
CA LEU A 177 -17.91 3.75 -6.11
C LEU A 177 -18.06 2.46 -5.29
N GLU A 178 -17.98 1.28 -5.92
CA GLU A 178 -17.97 0.01 -5.22
C GLU A 178 -16.76 -0.10 -4.27
N ALA A 179 -15.58 0.37 -4.70
CA ALA A 179 -14.38 0.39 -3.86
C ALA A 179 -14.58 1.33 -2.65
N VAL A 180 -15.17 2.50 -2.83
CA VAL A 180 -15.52 3.44 -1.75
C VAL A 180 -16.53 2.81 -0.79
N ALA A 181 -17.59 2.17 -1.30
CA ALA A 181 -18.59 1.51 -0.45
C ALA A 181 -17.95 0.40 0.41
N ARG A 182 -17.10 -0.44 -0.20
CA ARG A 182 -16.36 -1.48 0.52
C ARG A 182 -15.45 -0.91 1.60
N ALA A 183 -14.77 0.20 1.29
CA ALA A 183 -13.91 0.90 2.24
C ALA A 183 -14.69 1.49 3.44
N LEU A 184 -15.91 1.98 3.22
CA LEU A 184 -16.72 2.57 4.28
C LEU A 184 -17.38 1.52 5.19
N ARG A 185 -17.68 0.31 4.71
CA ARG A 185 -18.39 -0.72 5.49
C ARG A 185 -17.73 -1.02 6.85
N PRO A 186 -16.41 -1.25 6.97
CA PRO A 186 -15.76 -1.54 8.25
C PRO A 186 -15.84 -0.39 9.26
N LEU A 187 -16.04 0.86 8.81
CA LEU A 187 -16.12 2.02 9.69
C LEU A 187 -17.40 2.07 10.55
N GLN A 188 -18.35 1.18 10.30
CA GLN A 188 -19.50 0.97 11.21
C GLN A 188 -19.01 0.44 12.56
N GLU A 189 -18.01 -0.44 12.55
CA GLU A 189 -17.44 -1.02 13.75
C GLU A 189 -16.57 0.00 14.50
N PRO A 190 -16.76 0.20 15.82
CA PRO A 190 -16.01 1.18 16.59
C PRO A 190 -14.50 0.93 16.59
N GLY A 191 -14.07 -0.34 16.59
CA GLY A 191 -12.66 -0.74 16.53
C GLY A 191 -11.99 -0.30 15.22
N SER A 192 -12.58 -0.70 14.09
CA SER A 192 -12.08 -0.37 12.75
C SER A 192 -12.06 1.13 12.49
N ARG A 193 -13.13 1.85 12.92
CA ARG A 193 -13.18 3.31 12.80
C ARG A 193 -12.10 4.00 13.62
N ARG A 194 -11.81 3.52 14.84
CA ARG A 194 -10.72 4.04 15.67
C ARG A 194 -9.37 3.79 15.01
N ALA A 195 -9.09 2.55 14.59
CA ALA A 195 -7.86 2.20 13.90
C ALA A 195 -7.66 3.05 12.64
N PHE A 196 -8.70 3.22 11.82
CA PHE A 196 -8.67 4.10 10.66
C PHE A 196 -8.28 5.53 11.02
N VAL A 197 -8.94 6.14 12.01
CA VAL A 197 -8.64 7.54 12.41
C VAL A 197 -7.21 7.65 12.97
N GLN A 198 -6.73 6.66 13.72
CA GLN A 198 -5.37 6.64 14.23
C GLN A 198 -4.35 6.52 13.09
N THR A 199 -4.54 5.57 12.18
CA THR A 199 -3.68 5.41 10.99
C THR A 199 -3.70 6.66 10.11
N LEU A 200 -4.88 7.24 9.87
CA LEU A 200 -5.03 8.44 9.06
C LEU A 200 -4.23 9.61 9.66
N ARG A 201 -4.42 9.85 10.97
CA ARG A 201 -3.73 10.93 11.69
C ARG A 201 -2.23 10.69 11.87
N ALA A 202 -1.77 9.46 11.77
CA ALA A 202 -0.34 9.16 11.78
C ALA A 202 0.36 9.61 10.49
N VAL A 203 -0.39 9.88 9.40
CA VAL A 203 0.21 10.20 8.08
C VAL A 203 -0.38 11.46 7.42
N ILE A 204 -1.58 11.93 7.81
CA ILE A 204 -2.28 13.07 7.20
C ILE A 204 -2.76 14.03 8.29
N ASP A 205 -2.59 15.31 8.04
CA ASP A 205 -3.17 16.42 8.82
C ASP A 205 -4.03 17.35 7.94
N VAL A 206 -4.39 18.51 8.46
CA VAL A 206 -5.18 19.53 7.73
C VAL A 206 -4.46 20.08 6.50
N HIS A 207 -3.15 19.99 6.48
CA HIS A 207 -2.30 20.50 5.42
C HIS A 207 -1.95 19.44 4.36
N GLY A 208 -2.31 18.17 4.59
CA GLY A 208 -2.03 17.05 3.69
C GLY A 208 -1.20 15.95 4.35
N GLN A 209 -0.41 15.24 3.56
CA GLN A 209 0.51 14.21 4.06
C GLN A 209 1.66 14.88 4.81
N HIS A 210 1.80 14.61 6.12
CA HIS A 210 2.89 15.14 6.93
C HIS A 210 4.06 14.15 7.09
N VAL A 211 3.82 12.86 6.82
CA VAL A 211 4.88 11.86 6.73
C VAL A 211 5.29 11.74 5.25
N SER A 212 6.56 12.01 4.98
CA SER A 212 7.12 11.98 3.64
C SER A 212 8.40 11.14 3.61
N ALA A 213 8.59 10.42 2.51
CA ALA A 213 9.81 9.67 2.24
C ALA A 213 10.75 10.43 1.28
N THR A 214 10.38 11.63 0.82
CA THR A 214 11.12 12.35 -0.22
C THR A 214 12.55 12.73 0.20
N ASP A 215 12.78 12.95 1.49
CA ASP A 215 14.11 13.19 2.06
C ASP A 215 14.98 11.93 2.18
N ARG A 216 14.40 10.74 1.94
CA ARG A 216 15.02 9.41 2.10
C ARG A 216 15.05 8.59 0.82
N LEU A 217 14.54 9.10 -0.30
CA LEU A 217 14.53 8.37 -1.58
C LEU A 217 15.95 7.99 -2.03
N TYR A 218 16.97 8.71 -1.60
CA TYR A 218 18.37 8.36 -1.85
C TYR A 218 18.79 7.01 -1.27
N LEU A 219 18.07 6.52 -0.23
CA LEU A 219 18.33 5.20 0.36
C LEU A 219 17.96 4.05 -0.58
N LEU A 220 17.12 4.31 -1.58
CA LEU A 220 16.77 3.30 -2.57
C LEU A 220 17.97 2.92 -3.46
N GLY A 221 18.93 3.86 -3.69
CA GLY A 221 20.17 3.54 -4.39
C GLY A 221 19.93 2.73 -5.67
N ASP A 222 20.51 1.51 -5.71
CA ASP A 222 20.36 0.55 -6.81
C ASP A 222 19.19 -0.42 -6.61
N MET A 223 18.30 -0.18 -5.61
CA MET A 223 17.10 -0.99 -5.39
C MET A 223 16.21 -0.96 -6.63
N ALA A 224 15.93 -2.13 -7.19
CA ALA A 224 14.99 -2.24 -8.29
C ALA A 224 13.62 -1.70 -7.84
N THR A 225 13.26 -0.51 -8.36
CA THR A 225 12.07 0.23 -7.95
C THR A 225 11.14 0.46 -9.13
N LEU A 226 9.86 0.14 -8.93
CA LEU A 226 8.78 0.43 -9.86
C LEU A 226 7.75 1.34 -9.20
N ILE A 227 7.36 2.40 -9.88
CA ILE A 227 6.23 3.24 -9.51
C ILE A 227 5.12 3.04 -10.55
N VAL A 228 3.90 2.72 -10.11
CA VAL A 228 2.71 2.58 -10.96
C VAL A 228 1.66 3.58 -10.52
N TRP A 229 1.02 4.27 -11.47
CA TRP A 229 -0.01 5.25 -11.14
C TRP A 229 -1.20 5.19 -12.07
N GLY A 230 -2.41 5.34 -11.51
CA GLY A 230 -3.59 5.58 -12.32
C GLY A 230 -3.62 7.04 -12.81
N GLU A 231 -3.76 7.24 -14.11
CA GLU A 231 -3.74 8.61 -14.70
C GLU A 231 -4.90 9.48 -14.22
N ARG A 232 -5.98 8.85 -13.77
CA ARG A 232 -7.21 9.53 -13.30
C ARG A 232 -7.26 9.67 -11.78
N ASP A 233 -6.15 9.44 -11.09
CA ASP A 233 -6.09 9.52 -9.62
C ASP A 233 -6.36 10.95 -9.14
N ARG A 234 -7.46 11.09 -8.38
CA ARG A 234 -7.89 12.34 -7.72
C ARG A 234 -7.70 12.31 -6.21
N THR A 235 -7.19 11.19 -5.69
CA THR A 235 -6.90 11.01 -4.26
C THR A 235 -5.50 11.46 -3.93
N ILE A 236 -4.52 10.98 -4.70
CA ILE A 236 -3.10 11.40 -4.60
C ILE A 236 -2.63 11.75 -6.02
N PRO A 237 -2.16 12.99 -6.26
CA PRO A 237 -1.75 13.43 -7.60
C PRO A 237 -0.61 12.60 -8.19
N ILE A 238 -0.71 12.22 -9.46
CA ILE A 238 0.34 11.51 -10.21
C ILE A 238 1.68 12.27 -10.24
N ALA A 239 1.64 13.59 -10.07
CA ALA A 239 2.83 14.43 -9.98
C ALA A 239 3.80 13.99 -8.88
N HIS A 240 3.28 13.41 -7.78
CA HIS A 240 4.11 12.87 -6.70
C HIS A 240 4.95 11.67 -7.17
N GLY A 241 4.34 10.77 -7.95
CA GLY A 241 5.04 9.63 -8.53
C GLY A 241 6.12 10.05 -9.54
N ARG A 242 5.83 11.06 -10.37
CA ARG A 242 6.79 11.60 -11.34
C ARG A 242 7.98 12.26 -10.65
N ALA A 243 7.74 13.08 -9.63
CA ALA A 243 8.81 13.69 -8.84
C ALA A 243 9.67 12.64 -8.11
N ALA A 244 9.05 11.56 -7.61
CA ALA A 244 9.78 10.46 -7.00
C ALA A 244 10.63 9.70 -8.04
N GLN A 245 10.11 9.46 -9.24
CA GLN A 245 10.87 8.84 -10.33
C GLN A 245 12.15 9.62 -10.65
N GLU A 246 12.05 10.95 -10.73
CA GLU A 246 13.20 11.82 -10.99
C GLU A 246 14.26 11.76 -9.88
N ALA A 247 13.83 11.49 -8.64
CA ALA A 247 14.69 11.41 -7.45
C ALA A 247 15.30 10.03 -7.20
N ILE A 248 14.75 8.96 -7.80
CA ILE A 248 15.20 7.57 -7.58
C ILE A 248 15.97 7.11 -8.84
N PRO A 249 17.27 6.80 -8.72
CA PRO A 249 18.05 6.27 -9.85
C PRO A 249 17.41 4.99 -10.41
N HIS A 250 17.39 4.87 -11.74
CA HIS A 250 16.89 3.67 -12.44
C HIS A 250 15.45 3.25 -12.12
N CYS A 251 14.65 4.15 -11.52
CA CYS A 251 13.24 3.89 -11.23
C CYS A 251 12.43 3.76 -12.52
N ARG A 252 11.72 2.64 -12.67
CA ARG A 252 10.72 2.48 -13.71
C ARG A 252 9.41 3.13 -13.29
N PHE A 253 8.78 3.89 -14.20
CA PHE A 253 7.50 4.53 -13.97
C PHE A 253 6.49 4.09 -15.03
N GLU A 254 5.35 3.58 -14.60
CA GLU A 254 4.28 3.11 -15.47
C GLU A 254 2.96 3.79 -15.12
N THR A 255 2.15 4.06 -16.12
CA THR A 255 0.80 4.60 -15.94
C THR A 255 -0.25 3.63 -16.42
N LEU A 256 -1.40 3.63 -15.73
CA LEU A 256 -2.58 2.89 -16.15
C LEU A 256 -3.67 3.91 -16.58
N PRO A 257 -3.86 4.11 -17.90
CA PRO A 257 -4.67 5.24 -18.42
C PRO A 257 -6.13 5.20 -18.01
N ARG A 258 -6.66 4.00 -17.75
CA ARG A 258 -8.06 3.79 -17.38
C ARG A 258 -8.30 3.78 -15.87
N ALA A 259 -7.25 3.63 -15.07
CA ALA A 259 -7.33 3.55 -13.63
C ALA A 259 -7.29 4.95 -12.97
N ALA A 260 -7.95 5.05 -11.82
CA ALA A 260 -7.85 6.15 -10.88
C ALA A 260 -7.01 5.72 -9.66
N HIS A 261 -7.53 5.87 -8.43
CA HIS A 261 -6.77 5.58 -7.20
C HIS A 261 -6.62 4.10 -6.87
N PHE A 262 -7.42 3.22 -7.47
CA PHE A 262 -7.41 1.78 -7.17
C PHE A 262 -7.03 0.92 -8.39
N PRO A 263 -5.80 1.04 -8.94
CA PRO A 263 -5.39 0.29 -10.13
C PRO A 263 -5.60 -1.21 -10.01
N HIS A 264 -5.40 -1.78 -8.83
CA HIS A 264 -5.60 -3.21 -8.54
C HIS A 264 -7.06 -3.69 -8.61
N LEU A 265 -8.03 -2.75 -8.61
CA LEU A 265 -9.46 -3.02 -8.77
C LEU A 265 -9.98 -2.57 -10.14
N GLU A 266 -9.43 -1.48 -10.66
CA GLU A 266 -9.92 -0.80 -11.87
C GLU A 266 -9.29 -1.36 -13.15
N ASP A 267 -8.06 -1.85 -13.07
CA ASP A 267 -7.32 -2.51 -14.15
C ASP A 267 -6.38 -3.62 -13.62
N PRO A 268 -6.91 -4.66 -12.96
CA PRO A 268 -6.10 -5.69 -12.33
C PRO A 268 -5.23 -6.47 -13.32
N GLU A 269 -5.68 -6.62 -14.58
CA GLU A 269 -4.94 -7.30 -15.62
C GLU A 269 -3.72 -6.47 -16.07
N GLY A 270 -3.93 -5.19 -16.38
CA GLY A 270 -2.86 -4.27 -16.72
C GLY A 270 -1.83 -4.16 -15.60
N LEU A 271 -2.29 -4.03 -14.35
CA LEU A 271 -1.40 -3.99 -13.19
C LEU A 271 -0.59 -5.29 -13.03
N ALA A 272 -1.24 -6.45 -13.11
CA ALA A 272 -0.54 -7.73 -12.97
C ALA A 272 0.50 -7.95 -14.09
N THR A 273 0.21 -7.51 -15.31
CA THR A 273 1.14 -7.57 -16.45
C THR A 273 2.37 -6.70 -16.17
N VAL A 274 2.19 -5.46 -15.72
CA VAL A 274 3.29 -4.54 -15.36
C VAL A 274 4.13 -5.11 -14.23
N LEU A 275 3.52 -5.69 -13.20
CA LEU A 275 4.23 -6.31 -12.08
C LEU A 275 5.04 -7.53 -12.54
N ALA A 276 4.44 -8.43 -13.32
CA ALA A 276 5.10 -9.63 -13.82
C ALA A 276 6.29 -9.28 -14.73
N ASP A 277 6.12 -8.33 -15.64
CA ASP A 277 7.18 -7.85 -16.52
C ASP A 277 8.33 -7.21 -15.72
N PHE A 278 8.02 -6.38 -14.74
CA PHE A 278 9.04 -5.78 -13.87
C PHE A 278 9.85 -6.83 -13.13
N MET A 279 9.19 -7.84 -12.55
CA MET A 279 9.88 -8.92 -11.84
C MET A 279 10.69 -9.83 -12.76
N ALA A 280 10.25 -10.03 -14.01
CA ALA A 280 10.97 -10.82 -15.00
C ALA A 280 12.19 -10.09 -15.60
N THR A 281 12.15 -8.76 -15.67
CA THR A 281 13.19 -7.94 -16.30
C THR A 281 14.21 -7.34 -15.33
N THR A 282 14.00 -7.52 -14.01
CA THR A 282 14.92 -7.04 -12.98
C THR A 282 15.44 -8.18 -12.11
N ALA A 283 16.69 -8.09 -11.67
CA ALA A 283 17.25 -9.01 -10.67
C ALA A 283 16.80 -8.59 -9.25
N PRO A 284 16.62 -9.58 -8.33
CA PRO A 284 16.48 -9.28 -6.91
C PRO A 284 17.76 -8.62 -6.39
N VAL A 285 17.58 -7.53 -5.61
CA VAL A 285 18.71 -6.86 -4.97
C VAL A 285 18.93 -7.44 -3.59
N LEU A 286 20.20 -7.66 -3.23
CA LEU A 286 20.61 -8.06 -1.90
C LEU A 286 21.36 -6.91 -1.26
N ILE A 287 20.85 -6.39 -0.14
CA ILE A 287 21.48 -5.31 0.61
C ILE A 287 22.08 -5.89 1.88
N GLU A 288 23.39 -5.75 2.04
CA GLU A 288 24.09 -6.08 3.26
C GLU A 288 24.15 -4.86 4.21
N ASP A 289 24.35 -5.10 5.51
CA ASP A 289 24.44 -4.01 6.48
C ASP A 289 25.59 -3.03 6.18
N SER A 290 26.69 -3.52 5.57
CA SER A 290 27.81 -2.69 5.11
C SER A 290 27.41 -1.73 4.00
N ASP A 291 26.58 -2.18 3.05
CA ASP A 291 26.10 -1.37 1.94
C ASP A 291 25.17 -0.26 2.47
N TRP A 292 24.28 -0.62 3.39
CA TRP A 292 23.38 0.31 4.06
C TRP A 292 24.16 1.41 4.82
N ALA A 293 25.17 1.03 5.60
CA ALA A 293 26.04 1.97 6.28
C ALA A 293 26.80 2.90 5.32
N ALA A 294 27.28 2.36 4.19
CA ALA A 294 27.98 3.15 3.16
C ALA A 294 27.08 4.20 2.52
N VAL A 295 25.83 3.87 2.18
CA VAL A 295 24.84 4.79 1.59
C VAL A 295 24.55 5.95 2.56
N ILE A 296 24.32 5.66 3.84
CA ILE A 296 24.08 6.70 4.86
C ILE A 296 25.31 7.61 5.01
N ALA A 297 26.52 7.04 5.10
CA ALA A 297 27.74 7.80 5.26
C ALA A 297 28.04 8.69 4.04
N GLN A 298 27.76 8.22 2.83
CA GLN A 298 27.92 9.01 1.60
C GLN A 298 26.99 10.22 1.59
N GLN A 299 25.74 10.06 1.98
CA GLN A 299 24.79 11.16 2.03
C GLN A 299 25.17 12.19 3.09
N ALA A 300 25.65 11.76 4.26
CA ALA A 300 26.16 12.68 5.29
C ALA A 300 27.30 13.55 4.76
N LYS A 301 28.27 12.95 4.04
CA LYS A 301 29.37 13.68 3.40
C LYS A 301 28.91 14.69 2.35
N ARG A 302 27.89 14.34 1.53
CA ARG A 302 27.31 15.24 0.53
C ARG A 302 26.66 16.46 1.16
N ARG A 303 25.87 16.25 2.26
CA ARG A 303 25.21 17.35 2.97
C ARG A 303 26.22 18.30 3.65
N LEU A 304 27.26 17.78 4.27
CA LEU A 304 28.32 18.61 4.88
C LEU A 304 29.06 19.48 3.84
N ARG A 305 29.31 18.96 2.62
CA ARG A 305 29.94 19.72 1.53
C ARG A 305 29.01 20.79 0.95
N ALA A 306 27.69 20.61 1.01
CA ALA A 306 26.73 21.59 0.49
C ALA A 306 26.49 22.77 1.46
N VAL A 307 26.92 22.66 2.71
CA VAL A 307 26.77 23.70 3.76
C VAL A 307 28.09 24.47 3.99
N ALA A 308 29.22 23.92 3.53
CA ALA A 308 30.54 24.56 3.54
C ALA A 308 30.77 25.37 2.28
#